data_3a9f1d91b5c93423a439dcb4d33dfa14
#
_entry.id   3a9f1d91b5c93423a439dcb4d33dfa14
#
_cell.length_a   1.000
_cell.length_b   1.000
_cell.length_c   1.000
_cell.angle_alpha   90.00
_cell.angle_beta   90.00
_cell.angle_gamma   90.00
#
_symmetry.space_group_name_H-M   'P 1'
#
loop_
_entity.id
_entity.type
_entity.pdbx_description
1 polymer ?
#
loop_
_entity_poly.entity_id
_entity_poly.type
_entity_poly.pdbx_seq_one_letter_code
_entity_poly.pdbx_strand_id
1 'polypeptide(L)'
;FFFSQACEAQSAEGIVFVNELTGIQTRNLEQETGFPVIDRSALILEIFERRARTRQAHLQVEAARLAYQLPRLIEGQIHADQQQGGGVRNRGTGETRLERSRRTIEKQIRNIRLELDQLKLQQAVQSHRRRQSGLPRVCLIGYSNAGKSSLMNALLSLRSISPAKQVASADQLFATLDSATRR
;
A
#
# COMPACT_ATOMS: atom_id res chain seq x y z
N PHE A 1 15.24 25.52 4.46
CA PHE A 1 15.84 26.38 3.40
C PHE A 1 16.41 25.58 2.22
N PHE A 2 17.35 24.63 2.44
CA PHE A 2 18.01 23.91 1.33
C PHE A 2 17.01 23.10 0.47
N PHE A 3 16.13 22.35 1.09
CA PHE A 3 15.13 21.54 0.36
C PHE A 3 14.11 22.40 -0.40
N SER A 4 13.66 23.52 0.18
CA SER A 4 12.74 24.46 -0.46
C SER A 4 13.34 25.04 -1.73
N GLN A 5 14.56 25.58 -1.65
CA GLN A 5 15.28 26.12 -2.81
C GLN A 5 15.55 25.08 -3.89
N ALA A 6 15.89 23.83 -3.51
CA ALA A 6 16.10 22.75 -4.46
C ALA A 6 14.80 22.38 -5.20
N CYS A 7 13.67 22.35 -4.50
CA CYS A 7 12.36 22.07 -5.09
C CYS A 7 11.95 23.18 -6.07
N GLU A 8 12.13 24.44 -5.69
CA GLU A 8 11.84 25.59 -6.57
C GLU A 8 12.70 25.56 -7.83
N ALA A 9 14.01 25.33 -7.67
CA ALA A 9 14.95 25.28 -8.80
C ALA A 9 14.64 24.14 -9.80
N GLN A 10 14.06 23.04 -9.34
CA GLN A 10 13.71 21.88 -10.16
C GLN A 10 12.23 21.83 -10.54
N SER A 11 11.43 22.83 -10.15
CA SER A 11 9.96 22.82 -10.34
C SER A 11 9.31 21.52 -9.80
N ALA A 12 9.80 21.04 -8.65
CA ALA A 12 9.30 19.82 -8.04
C ALA A 12 7.93 20.06 -7.37
N GLU A 13 7.03 19.08 -7.46
CA GLU A 13 5.69 19.15 -6.86
C GLU A 13 5.67 18.63 -5.40
N GLY A 14 6.75 18.01 -4.94
CA GLY A 14 6.86 17.46 -3.58
C GLY A 14 8.20 16.80 -3.31
N ILE A 15 8.38 16.33 -2.08
CA ILE A 15 9.63 15.75 -1.59
C ILE A 15 9.40 14.31 -1.17
N VAL A 16 10.25 13.40 -1.64
CA VAL A 16 10.24 11.99 -1.24
C VAL A 16 11.47 11.68 -0.38
N PHE A 17 11.23 11.26 0.85
CA PHE A 17 12.30 10.78 1.74
C PHE A 17 12.49 9.27 1.61
N VAL A 18 13.75 8.83 1.53
CA VAL A 18 14.10 7.40 1.50
C VAL A 18 13.85 6.74 2.85
N ASN A 19 14.05 7.48 3.94
CA ASN A 19 13.84 7.03 5.31
C ASN A 19 12.35 7.09 5.66
N GLU A 20 11.91 6.21 6.56
CA GLU A 20 10.58 6.31 7.15
C GLU A 20 10.51 7.55 8.04
N LEU A 21 9.41 8.28 7.93
CA LEU A 21 9.14 9.49 8.71
C LEU A 21 8.00 9.22 9.69
N THR A 22 8.11 9.79 10.89
CA THR A 22 6.97 9.88 11.81
C THR A 22 5.96 10.92 11.32
N GLY A 23 4.74 10.89 11.82
CA GLY A 23 3.72 11.90 11.47
C GLY A 23 4.15 13.33 11.83
N ILE A 24 4.92 13.48 12.92
CA ILE A 24 5.48 14.75 13.36
C ILE A 24 6.57 15.26 12.41
N GLN A 25 7.48 14.37 12.04
CA GLN A 25 8.57 14.73 11.11
C GLN A 25 8.01 15.16 9.75
N THR A 26 7.04 14.41 9.22
CA THR A 26 6.36 14.75 7.98
C THR A 26 5.76 16.15 8.05
N ARG A 27 4.96 16.43 9.08
CA ARG A 27 4.33 17.73 9.27
C ARG A 27 5.32 18.88 9.41
N ASN A 28 6.37 18.70 10.21
CA ASN A 28 7.39 19.74 10.41
C ASN A 28 8.11 20.04 9.10
N LEU A 29 8.48 19.01 8.33
CA LEU A 29 9.10 19.16 7.01
C LEU A 29 8.16 19.88 6.02
N GLU A 30 6.89 19.54 5.98
CA GLU A 30 5.90 20.24 5.16
C GLU A 30 5.75 21.71 5.54
N GLN A 31 5.72 22.01 6.85
CA GLN A 31 5.64 23.39 7.34
C GLN A 31 6.88 24.22 7.01
N GLU A 32 8.06 23.60 7.10
CA GLU A 32 9.32 24.31 6.81
C GLU A 32 9.59 24.48 5.32
N THR A 33 9.20 23.50 4.51
CA THR A 33 9.51 23.50 3.07
C THR A 33 8.40 24.12 2.23
N GLY A 34 7.16 24.09 2.69
CA GLY A 34 5.99 24.49 1.91
C GLY A 34 5.58 23.47 0.84
N PHE A 35 6.25 22.31 0.77
CA PHE A 35 5.96 21.26 -0.20
C PHE A 35 5.38 20.02 0.46
N PRO A 36 4.53 19.23 -0.23
CA PRO A 36 4.09 17.93 0.23
C PRO A 36 5.28 17.00 0.48
N VAL A 37 5.28 16.28 1.59
CA VAL A 37 6.35 15.36 1.99
C VAL A 37 5.79 13.96 2.16
N ILE A 38 6.38 13.01 1.46
CA ILE A 38 6.07 11.59 1.63
C ILE A 38 7.36 10.80 1.90
N ASP A 39 7.24 9.69 2.58
CA ASP A 39 8.33 8.75 2.77
C ASP A 39 8.27 7.59 1.76
N ARG A 40 9.31 6.75 1.78
CA ARG A 40 9.41 5.59 0.90
C ARG A 40 8.20 4.65 1.04
N SER A 41 7.71 4.42 2.26
CA SER A 41 6.60 3.52 2.52
C SER A 41 5.29 4.06 1.94
N ALA A 42 5.02 5.36 2.08
CA ALA A 42 3.87 6.02 1.46
C ALA A 42 3.93 5.94 -0.06
N LEU A 43 5.09 6.22 -0.67
CA LEU A 43 5.27 6.12 -2.12
C LEU A 43 5.00 4.70 -2.64
N ILE A 44 5.53 3.67 -1.96
CA ILE A 44 5.29 2.28 -2.35
C ILE A 44 3.80 1.91 -2.26
N LEU A 45 3.11 2.34 -1.19
CA LEU A 45 1.67 2.11 -1.03
C LEU A 45 0.87 2.78 -2.14
N GLU A 46 1.22 4.00 -2.54
CA GLU A 46 0.58 4.70 -3.66
C GLU A 46 0.80 3.97 -4.98
N ILE A 47 2.02 3.49 -5.25
CA ILE A 47 2.30 2.67 -6.43
C ILE A 47 1.44 1.39 -6.42
N PHE A 48 1.32 0.74 -5.27
CA PHE A 48 0.50 -0.48 -5.15
C PHE A 48 -1.00 -0.19 -5.34
N GLU A 49 -1.51 0.92 -4.81
CA GLU A 49 -2.90 1.34 -4.99
C GLU A 49 -3.25 1.53 -6.48
N ARG A 50 -2.38 2.21 -7.22
CA ARG A 50 -2.55 2.41 -8.67
C ARG A 50 -2.44 1.10 -9.48
N ARG A 51 -1.76 0.08 -8.96
CA ARG A 51 -1.48 -1.18 -9.67
C ARG A 51 -2.33 -2.36 -9.24
N ALA A 52 -3.03 -2.26 -8.13
CA ALA A 52 -3.97 -3.26 -7.68
C ALA A 52 -5.10 -3.42 -8.72
N ARG A 53 -5.34 -4.65 -9.18
CA ARG A 53 -6.38 -4.96 -10.17
C ARG A 53 -7.42 -5.95 -9.65
N THR A 54 -7.07 -6.71 -8.62
CA THR A 54 -7.98 -7.68 -8.02
C THR A 54 -8.54 -7.15 -6.72
N ARG A 55 -9.72 -7.63 -6.33
CA ARG A 55 -10.33 -7.29 -5.04
C ARG A 55 -9.38 -7.60 -3.88
N GLN A 56 -8.68 -8.71 -3.94
CA GLN A 56 -7.71 -9.11 -2.92
C GLN A 56 -6.56 -8.10 -2.82
N ALA A 57 -5.97 -7.68 -3.95
CA ALA A 57 -4.88 -6.71 -3.95
C ALA A 57 -5.34 -5.35 -3.40
N HIS A 58 -6.51 -4.85 -3.82
CA HIS A 58 -7.07 -3.61 -3.27
C HIS A 58 -7.24 -3.68 -1.76
N LEU A 59 -7.85 -4.75 -1.23
CA LEU A 59 -8.02 -4.92 0.20
C LEU A 59 -6.69 -5.00 0.97
N GLN A 60 -5.69 -5.68 0.41
CA GLN A 60 -4.35 -5.75 1.01
C GLN A 60 -3.68 -4.38 1.08
N VAL A 61 -3.74 -3.61 0.01
CA VAL A 61 -3.16 -2.26 -0.05
C VAL A 61 -3.92 -1.32 0.88
N GLU A 62 -5.25 -1.37 0.91
CA GLU A 62 -6.08 -0.57 1.80
C GLU A 62 -5.78 -0.87 3.28
N ALA A 63 -5.67 -2.15 3.65
CA ALA A 63 -5.29 -2.54 5.00
C ALA A 63 -3.90 -2.02 5.40
N ALA A 64 -2.93 -2.11 4.49
CA ALA A 64 -1.58 -1.61 4.71
C ALA A 64 -1.56 -0.07 4.84
N ARG A 65 -2.33 0.64 4.02
CA ARG A 65 -2.47 2.10 4.07
C ARG A 65 -3.09 2.57 5.38
N LEU A 66 -4.17 1.92 5.82
CA LEU A 66 -4.80 2.22 7.11
C LEU A 66 -3.86 1.95 8.30
N ALA A 67 -3.11 0.84 8.24
CA ALA A 67 -2.11 0.51 9.25
C ALA A 67 -0.95 1.52 9.29
N TYR A 68 -0.56 2.05 8.14
CA TYR A 68 0.45 3.10 8.01
C TYR A 68 -0.05 4.45 8.55
N GLN A 69 -1.31 4.79 8.32
CA GLN A 69 -1.91 6.05 8.75
C GLN A 69 -2.21 6.11 10.24
N LEU A 70 -2.58 4.97 10.86
CA LEU A 70 -3.05 4.91 12.23
C LEU A 70 -2.09 5.53 13.26
N PRO A 71 -0.79 5.17 13.34
CA PRO A 71 0.16 5.79 14.28
C PRO A 71 0.35 7.29 14.00
N ARG A 72 0.36 7.70 12.72
CA ARG A 72 0.55 9.09 12.31
C ARG A 72 -0.59 10.01 12.74
N LEU A 73 -1.83 9.53 12.74
CA LEU A 73 -2.99 10.26 13.27
C LEU A 73 -2.88 10.49 14.79
N ILE A 74 -2.39 9.48 15.52
CA ILE A 74 -2.21 9.56 16.97
C ILE A 74 -1.14 10.58 17.32
N GLU A 75 0.02 10.51 16.67
CA GLU A 75 1.14 11.41 16.88
C GLU A 75 0.78 12.87 16.54
N GLY A 76 0.12 13.10 15.41
CA GLY A 76 -0.23 14.43 14.94
C GLY A 76 -1.18 15.19 15.87
N GLN A 77 -2.07 14.49 16.58
CA GLN A 77 -3.02 15.11 17.51
C GLN A 77 -2.46 15.32 18.92
N ILE A 78 -1.63 14.41 19.42
CA ILE A 78 -0.97 14.59 20.71
C ILE A 78 -0.18 15.90 20.73
N HIS A 79 0.48 16.25 19.64
CA HIS A 79 1.23 17.50 19.52
C HIS A 79 0.35 18.73 19.27
N ALA A 80 -0.77 18.60 18.56
CA ALA A 80 -1.71 19.71 18.41
C ALA A 80 -2.33 20.12 19.77
N ASP A 81 -2.63 19.13 20.61
CA ASP A 81 -3.13 19.37 21.97
C ASP A 81 -2.05 19.98 22.91
N GLN A 82 -0.78 19.65 22.70
CA GLN A 82 0.34 20.23 23.46
C GLN A 82 0.64 21.68 23.06
N GLN A 83 0.50 22.04 21.78
CA GLN A 83 0.73 23.40 21.28
C GLN A 83 -0.41 24.38 21.61
N GLN A 84 -1.64 23.91 21.82
CA GLN A 84 -2.79 24.77 22.14
C GLN A 84 -2.92 25.09 23.64
N GLY A 85 -1.85 24.97 24.42
CA GLY A 85 -1.78 25.43 25.82
C GLY A 85 -2.90 24.87 26.69
N GLY A 86 -2.61 23.84 27.47
CA GLY A 86 -3.51 23.02 28.26
C GLY A 86 -4.56 23.75 29.11
N GLY A 87 -5.61 24.22 28.52
CA GLY A 87 -6.84 24.62 29.23
C GLY A 87 -7.67 23.36 29.51
N VAL A 88 -7.99 23.16 30.79
CA VAL A 88 -8.78 22.03 31.33
C VAL A 88 -10.14 21.82 30.62
N ARG A 89 -10.63 22.81 29.88
CA ARG A 89 -11.94 22.80 29.21
C ARG A 89 -11.98 22.02 27.87
N ASN A 90 -10.84 21.76 27.22
CA ASN A 90 -10.81 21.12 25.88
C ASN A 90 -10.43 19.65 25.89
N ARG A 91 -10.10 19.06 27.05
CA ARG A 91 -9.70 17.63 27.13
C ARG A 91 -10.79 16.64 26.69
N GLY A 92 -12.06 17.00 26.86
CA GLY A 92 -13.16 16.08 26.56
C GLY A 92 -13.56 15.97 25.09
N THR A 93 -13.36 17.03 24.27
CA THR A 93 -13.82 17.02 22.85
C THR A 93 -12.74 16.61 21.86
N GLY A 94 -11.47 16.93 22.12
CA GLY A 94 -10.34 16.52 21.29
C GLY A 94 -10.06 15.02 21.41
N GLU A 95 -10.03 14.51 22.64
CA GLU A 95 -9.81 13.11 22.95
C GLU A 95 -10.91 12.20 22.35
N THR A 96 -12.17 12.63 22.40
CA THR A 96 -13.29 11.90 21.79
C THR A 96 -13.23 11.85 20.26
N ARG A 97 -12.72 12.87 19.58
CA ARG A 97 -12.56 12.87 18.12
C ARG A 97 -11.46 11.91 17.68
N LEU A 98 -10.30 11.95 18.33
CA LEU A 98 -9.20 11.03 18.10
C LEU A 98 -9.64 9.59 18.31
N GLU A 99 -10.25 9.31 19.44
CA GLU A 99 -10.69 7.97 19.79
C GLU A 99 -11.72 7.43 18.80
N ARG A 100 -12.64 8.27 18.32
CA ARG A 100 -13.59 7.90 17.26
C ARG A 100 -12.89 7.60 15.95
N SER A 101 -11.94 8.43 15.52
CA SER A 101 -11.16 8.22 14.29
C SER A 101 -10.36 6.92 14.37
N ARG A 102 -9.66 6.69 15.48
CA ARG A 102 -8.94 5.47 15.76
C ARG A 102 -9.83 4.24 15.69
N ARG A 103 -10.96 4.24 16.41
CA ARG A 103 -11.94 3.13 16.39
C ARG A 103 -12.48 2.86 15.00
N THR A 104 -12.74 3.92 14.24
CA THR A 104 -13.22 3.78 12.85
C THR A 104 -12.19 3.07 11.99
N ILE A 105 -10.92 3.50 12.04
CA ILE A 105 -9.83 2.87 11.28
C ILE A 105 -9.61 1.42 11.74
N GLU A 106 -9.56 1.16 13.04
CA GLU A 106 -9.41 -0.19 13.57
C GLU A 106 -10.57 -1.11 13.16
N LYS A 107 -11.80 -0.58 13.11
CA LYS A 107 -12.96 -1.32 12.59
C LYS A 107 -12.83 -1.61 11.10
N GLN A 108 -12.39 -0.64 10.31
CA GLN A 108 -12.13 -0.83 8.88
C GLN A 108 -11.08 -1.92 8.65
N ILE A 109 -9.95 -1.86 9.35
CA ILE A 109 -8.89 -2.88 9.27
C ILE A 109 -9.44 -4.28 9.62
N ARG A 110 -10.26 -4.40 10.67
CA ARG A 110 -10.88 -5.68 11.03
C ARG A 110 -11.80 -6.21 9.93
N ASN A 111 -12.66 -5.35 9.37
CA ASN A 111 -13.56 -5.74 8.30
C ASN A 111 -12.80 -6.21 7.06
N ILE A 112 -11.77 -5.49 6.67
CA ILE A 112 -10.90 -5.85 5.54
C ILE A 112 -10.23 -7.21 5.79
N ARG A 113 -9.72 -7.47 7.00
CA ARG A 113 -9.13 -8.75 7.35
C ARG A 113 -10.13 -9.91 7.23
N LEU A 114 -11.35 -9.72 7.70
CA LEU A 114 -12.41 -10.73 7.56
C LEU A 114 -12.71 -11.03 6.08
N GLU A 115 -12.81 -10.00 5.23
CA GLU A 115 -13.03 -10.19 3.81
C GLU A 115 -11.84 -10.90 3.13
N LEU A 116 -10.61 -10.54 3.49
CA LEU A 116 -9.41 -11.22 3.00
C LEU A 116 -9.37 -12.70 3.41
N ASP A 117 -9.80 -13.04 4.61
CA ASP A 117 -9.85 -14.43 5.07
C ASP A 117 -10.92 -15.24 4.33
N GLN A 118 -12.07 -14.63 4.01
CA GLN A 118 -13.06 -15.26 3.13
C GLN A 118 -12.51 -15.53 1.73
N LEU A 119 -11.80 -14.57 1.15
CA LEU A 119 -11.15 -14.74 -0.16
C LEU A 119 -10.08 -15.85 -0.13
N LYS A 120 -9.29 -15.96 0.96
CA LYS A 120 -8.32 -17.05 1.14
C LYS A 120 -9.00 -18.42 1.19
N LEU A 121 -10.14 -18.54 1.89
CA LEU A 121 -10.91 -19.78 1.93
C LEU A 121 -11.40 -20.19 0.53
N GLN A 122 -11.95 -19.25 -0.23
CA GLN A 122 -12.35 -19.51 -1.62
C GLN A 122 -11.18 -19.97 -2.50
N GLN A 123 -10.01 -19.32 -2.36
CA GLN A 123 -8.80 -19.72 -3.07
C GLN A 123 -8.29 -21.11 -2.64
N ALA A 124 -8.41 -21.45 -1.34
CA ALA A 124 -8.04 -22.77 -0.83
C ALA A 124 -8.88 -23.88 -1.46
N VAL A 125 -10.20 -23.69 -1.59
CA VAL A 125 -11.09 -24.63 -2.29
C VAL A 125 -10.69 -24.80 -3.76
N GLN A 126 -10.43 -23.70 -4.48
CA GLN A 126 -9.96 -23.77 -5.86
C GLN A 126 -8.59 -24.44 -5.99
N SER A 127 -7.69 -24.18 -5.04
CA SER A 127 -6.37 -24.80 -4.99
C SER A 127 -6.46 -26.30 -4.72
N HIS A 128 -7.37 -26.73 -3.85
CA HIS A 128 -7.62 -28.14 -3.58
C HIS A 128 -8.11 -28.88 -4.84
N ARG A 129 -9.09 -28.31 -5.56
CA ARG A 129 -9.55 -28.88 -6.85
C ARG A 129 -8.41 -29.01 -7.88
N ARG A 130 -7.52 -28.00 -7.93
CA ARG A 130 -6.33 -28.06 -8.81
C ARG A 130 -5.31 -29.13 -8.37
N ARG A 131 -5.21 -29.41 -7.06
CA ARG A 131 -4.35 -30.50 -6.56
C ARG A 131 -4.82 -31.87 -6.99
N GLN A 132 -6.13 -32.07 -7.01
CA GLN A 132 -6.74 -33.35 -7.42
C GLN A 132 -6.61 -33.62 -8.92
N SER A 133 -6.29 -32.61 -9.74
CA SER A 133 -6.15 -32.78 -11.20
C SER A 133 -4.88 -33.52 -11.63
N GLY A 134 -3.98 -33.90 -10.70
CA GLY A 134 -2.74 -34.63 -10.99
C GLY A 134 -1.69 -33.86 -11.79
N LEU A 135 -1.95 -32.60 -12.18
CA LEU A 135 -1.01 -31.80 -12.96
C LEU A 135 0.15 -31.28 -12.08
N PRO A 136 1.39 -31.34 -12.57
CA PRO A 136 2.53 -30.74 -11.89
C PRO A 136 2.33 -29.21 -11.78
N ARG A 137 2.79 -28.64 -10.68
CA ARG A 137 2.70 -27.20 -10.43
C ARG A 137 4.09 -26.61 -10.31
N VAL A 138 4.31 -25.55 -11.08
CA VAL A 138 5.54 -24.78 -11.07
C VAL A 138 5.22 -23.38 -10.53
N CYS A 139 6.07 -22.88 -9.64
CA CYS A 139 5.94 -21.54 -9.06
C CYS A 139 7.16 -20.69 -9.45
N LEU A 140 6.90 -19.53 -10.06
CA LEU A 140 7.93 -18.53 -10.38
C LEU A 140 8.04 -17.53 -9.21
N ILE A 141 9.17 -17.52 -8.54
CA ILE A 141 9.46 -16.64 -7.41
C ILE A 141 10.67 -15.77 -7.74
N GLY A 142 10.67 -14.53 -7.32
CA GLY A 142 11.80 -13.60 -7.50
C GLY A 142 11.39 -12.16 -7.26
N TYR A 143 12.37 -11.25 -7.27
CA TYR A 143 12.18 -9.81 -7.05
C TYR A 143 11.28 -9.17 -8.12
N SER A 144 10.77 -7.97 -7.83
CA SER A 144 10.07 -7.19 -8.84
C SER A 144 11.03 -6.88 -10.00
N ASN A 145 10.49 -6.83 -11.21
CA ASN A 145 11.25 -6.65 -12.47
C ASN A 145 12.32 -7.73 -12.77
N ALA A 146 12.25 -8.89 -12.15
CA ALA A 146 13.15 -10.04 -12.45
C ALA A 146 12.70 -10.89 -13.66
N GLY A 147 11.76 -10.40 -14.48
CA GLY A 147 11.32 -11.08 -15.69
C GLY A 147 10.33 -12.24 -15.48
N LYS A 148 9.76 -12.44 -14.27
CA LYS A 148 8.82 -13.54 -13.99
C LYS A 148 7.60 -13.56 -14.92
N SER A 149 6.97 -12.40 -15.12
CA SER A 149 5.80 -12.28 -16.00
C SER A 149 6.17 -12.47 -17.46
N SER A 150 7.34 -12.01 -17.89
CA SER A 150 7.86 -12.20 -19.23
C SER A 150 8.14 -13.68 -19.52
N LEU A 151 8.77 -14.38 -18.56
CA LEU A 151 9.01 -15.82 -18.68
C LEU A 151 7.69 -16.59 -18.74
N MET A 152 6.72 -16.25 -17.90
CA MET A 152 5.40 -16.88 -17.93
C MET A 152 4.70 -16.67 -19.27
N ASN A 153 4.75 -15.46 -19.83
CA ASN A 153 4.18 -15.15 -21.13
C ASN A 153 4.90 -15.90 -22.27
N ALA A 154 6.22 -16.03 -22.22
CA ALA A 154 6.98 -16.82 -23.19
C ALA A 154 6.57 -18.30 -23.17
N LEU A 155 6.40 -18.89 -21.97
CA LEU A 155 5.93 -20.27 -21.83
C LEU A 155 4.49 -20.45 -22.34
N LEU A 156 3.61 -19.48 -22.14
CA LEU A 156 2.24 -19.49 -22.67
C LEU A 156 2.23 -19.38 -24.21
N SER A 157 3.10 -18.57 -24.78
CA SER A 157 3.24 -18.39 -26.22
C SER A 157 3.70 -19.67 -26.92
N LEU A 158 4.59 -20.45 -26.31
CA LEU A 158 5.03 -21.76 -26.83
C LEU A 158 3.87 -22.76 -27.01
N ARG A 159 2.79 -22.58 -26.24
CA ARG A 159 1.59 -23.43 -26.35
C ARG A 159 0.48 -22.83 -27.23
N SER A 160 0.74 -21.77 -27.98
CA SER A 160 -0.25 -21.08 -28.81
C SER A 160 -1.49 -20.62 -28.01
N ILE A 161 -1.30 -20.24 -26.74
CA ILE A 161 -2.39 -19.78 -25.87
C ILE A 161 -2.73 -18.33 -26.23
N SER A 162 -4.03 -18.05 -26.39
CA SER A 162 -4.56 -16.74 -26.75
C SER A 162 -3.92 -15.59 -25.96
N PRO A 163 -3.59 -14.45 -26.60
CA PRO A 163 -3.05 -13.23 -25.96
C PRO A 163 -3.87 -12.73 -24.75
N ALA A 164 -5.19 -12.97 -24.75
CA ALA A 164 -6.07 -12.61 -23.65
C ALA A 164 -5.74 -13.32 -22.30
N LYS A 165 -4.97 -14.41 -22.34
CA LYS A 165 -4.52 -15.13 -21.14
C LYS A 165 -3.13 -14.73 -20.66
N GLN A 166 -2.46 -13.82 -21.34
CA GLN A 166 -1.15 -13.32 -20.91
C GLN A 166 -1.24 -12.51 -19.63
N VAL A 167 -0.13 -12.46 -18.90
CA VAL A 167 0.02 -11.68 -17.67
C VAL A 167 0.56 -10.30 -18.06
N ALA A 168 0.09 -9.25 -17.40
CA ALA A 168 0.64 -7.91 -17.59
C ALA A 168 2.15 -7.92 -17.29
N SER A 169 2.95 -7.55 -18.27
CA SER A 169 4.41 -7.46 -18.17
C SER A 169 4.85 -6.08 -18.65
N ALA A 170 5.65 -5.39 -17.85
CA ALA A 170 6.23 -4.10 -18.19
C ALA A 170 7.61 -4.00 -17.53
N ASP A 171 8.53 -3.30 -18.20
CA ASP A 171 9.86 -3.01 -17.64
C ASP A 171 9.79 -1.90 -16.60
N GLN A 172 9.21 -2.22 -15.46
CA GLN A 172 9.07 -1.30 -14.32
C GLN A 172 8.87 -2.07 -13.01
N LEU A 173 9.30 -1.45 -11.91
CA LEU A 173 9.11 -1.99 -10.57
C LEU A 173 7.62 -2.16 -10.26
N PHE A 174 7.27 -3.26 -9.59
CA PHE A 174 5.90 -3.58 -9.16
C PHE A 174 4.86 -3.62 -10.30
N ALA A 175 5.27 -4.01 -11.52
CA ALA A 175 4.37 -4.14 -12.67
C ALA A 175 3.22 -5.13 -12.42
N THR A 176 3.48 -6.18 -11.65
CA THR A 176 2.51 -7.21 -11.27
C THR A 176 2.46 -7.33 -9.75
N LEU A 177 1.34 -6.96 -9.16
CA LEU A 177 1.08 -7.08 -7.71
C LEU A 177 0.34 -8.39 -7.38
N ASP A 178 -0.56 -8.80 -8.25
CA ASP A 178 -1.39 -9.99 -8.06
C ASP A 178 -0.66 -11.29 -8.45
N SER A 179 -0.96 -12.38 -7.74
CA SER A 179 -0.52 -13.71 -8.16
C SER A 179 -1.34 -14.18 -9.36
N ALA A 180 -0.68 -14.59 -10.43
CA ALA A 180 -1.32 -15.12 -11.63
C ALA A 180 -1.15 -16.64 -11.71
N THR A 181 -2.24 -17.37 -11.93
CA THR A 181 -2.22 -18.81 -12.19
C THR A 181 -2.69 -19.07 -13.62
N ARG A 182 -1.94 -19.89 -14.36
CA ARG A 182 -2.26 -20.30 -15.74
C ARG A 182 -2.16 -21.84 -15.88
N ARG A 183 -2.96 -22.39 -16.84
CA ARG A 183 -3.00 -23.83 -17.13
C ARG A 183 -2.71 -24.08 -18.60
#